data_1df9b2b56e456f66e7a539e3f64c2d44
#
_entry.id   1df9b2b56e456f66e7a539e3f64c2d44
#
_cell.length_a   1.000
_cell.length_b   1.000
_cell.length_c   1.000
_cell.angle_alpha   90.00
_cell.angle_beta   90.00
_cell.angle_gamma   90.00
#
_symmetry.space_group_name_H-M   'P 1'
#
loop_
_entity.id
_entity.type
_entity.pdbx_description
1 polymer ?
#
loop_
_entity_poly.entity_id
_entity_poly.type
_entity_poly.pdbx_seq_one_letter_code
_entity_poly.pdbx_strand_id
1 'polypeptide(L)'
;VCSVVMLVPFLKIVLVRTGSSFWESPWLALALLGVMVACAAALLVVGHFYQKTNNQYYDLNLQAMRLFSYYSDLISDYRLGKEIRLFHEKKLIMEQAYDKTMRQLVKVYGGFARAESRFGSINALITAVMTGAIYIFVALKALAGLFGAGNLLKYVGAIQQVAHGVENLIAGVTGIAELHQTQYFFDLLDTPPVKYQGPLPVEKRDDNDYTIAFQNVSFRYPGAEDWALKDFSIRLRVGERLAVVGLNGSGKTTFIKLLC
;
A
#
# COMPACT_ATOMS: atom_id res chain seq x y z
N VAL A 1 -5.29 10.17 25.72
CA VAL A 1 -5.68 10.91 26.95
C VAL A 1 -5.90 9.91 28.09
N CYS A 2 -6.66 8.82 27.93
CA CYS A 2 -6.90 7.82 29.00
C CYS A 2 -5.61 7.18 29.54
N SER A 3 -4.65 6.86 28.67
CA SER A 3 -3.38 6.24 29.08
C SER A 3 -2.53 7.16 29.98
N VAL A 4 -2.59 8.46 29.75
CA VAL A 4 -1.87 9.47 30.55
C VAL A 4 -2.50 9.62 31.95
N VAL A 5 -3.83 9.59 32.05
CA VAL A 5 -4.54 9.66 33.32
C VAL A 5 -4.25 8.43 34.18
N MET A 6 -4.08 7.26 33.57
CA MET A 6 -3.76 6.00 34.27
C MET A 6 -2.28 5.88 34.67
N LEU A 7 -1.41 6.78 34.22
CA LEU A 7 -0.01 6.87 34.65
C LEU A 7 0.10 7.21 36.16
N VAL A 8 -0.82 7.98 36.71
CA VAL A 8 -0.80 8.36 38.15
C VAL A 8 -0.97 7.15 39.07
N PRO A 9 -1.99 6.26 38.91
CA PRO A 9 -2.08 5.04 39.70
C PRO A 9 -0.91 4.09 39.45
N PHE A 10 -0.40 4.01 38.21
CA PHE A 10 0.78 3.23 37.87
C PHE A 10 2.02 3.72 38.64
N LEU A 11 2.33 5.01 38.61
CA LEU A 11 3.44 5.62 39.36
C LEU A 11 3.29 5.41 40.86
N LYS A 12 2.09 5.51 41.42
CA LYS A 12 1.85 5.23 42.83
C LYS A 12 2.28 3.80 43.20
N ILE A 13 1.89 2.79 42.44
CA ILE A 13 2.21 1.39 42.77
C ILE A 13 3.71 1.08 42.57
N VAL A 14 4.38 1.77 41.63
CA VAL A 14 5.82 1.63 41.36
C VAL A 14 6.65 2.32 42.45
N LEU A 15 6.24 3.52 42.89
CA LEU A 15 7.01 4.39 43.79
C LEU A 15 6.73 4.18 45.28
N VAL A 16 5.57 3.61 45.65
CA VAL A 16 5.24 3.39 47.05
C VAL A 16 6.20 2.39 47.71
N ARG A 17 6.97 2.88 48.69
CA ARG A 17 7.91 2.14 49.49
C ARG A 17 7.42 2.19 50.94
N THR A 18 6.93 1.09 51.47
CA THR A 18 6.31 1.06 52.81
C THR A 18 7.05 0.22 53.85
N GLY A 19 8.16 -0.44 53.49
CA GLY A 19 8.88 -1.29 54.44
C GLY A 19 10.17 -1.92 53.93
N SER A 20 10.78 -2.79 54.74
CA SER A 20 12.05 -3.49 54.46
C SER A 20 11.90 -4.88 53.84
N SER A 21 10.68 -5.26 53.44
CA SER A 21 10.41 -6.58 52.86
C SER A 21 10.88 -6.67 51.40
N PHE A 22 11.40 -7.83 50.99
CA PHE A 22 11.82 -8.12 49.63
C PHE A 22 10.71 -7.85 48.59
N TRP A 23 9.44 -8.09 48.95
CA TRP A 23 8.27 -7.89 48.10
C TRP A 23 7.90 -6.41 47.88
N GLU A 24 8.41 -5.54 48.72
CA GLU A 24 8.24 -4.09 48.62
C GLU A 24 9.38 -3.39 47.82
N SER A 25 10.36 -4.20 47.43
CA SER A 25 11.58 -3.77 46.74
C SER A 25 11.28 -3.10 45.41
N PRO A 26 11.95 -2.01 45.04
CA PRO A 26 11.86 -1.36 43.70
C PRO A 26 12.31 -2.26 42.57
N TRP A 27 13.08 -3.33 42.89
CA TRP A 27 13.55 -4.30 41.89
C TRP A 27 12.44 -5.00 41.12
N LEU A 28 11.31 -5.32 41.81
CA LEU A 28 10.15 -5.91 41.14
C LEU A 28 9.51 -4.97 40.11
N ALA A 29 9.46 -3.67 40.42
CA ALA A 29 8.97 -2.68 39.48
C ALA A 29 9.93 -2.50 38.28
N LEU A 30 11.23 -2.49 38.54
CA LEU A 30 12.26 -2.46 37.48
C LEU A 30 12.22 -3.74 36.62
N ALA A 31 11.99 -4.88 37.22
CA ALA A 31 11.83 -6.17 36.50
C ALA A 31 10.58 -6.11 35.56
N LEU A 32 9.44 -5.62 36.06
CA LEU A 32 8.25 -5.45 35.24
C LEU A 32 8.50 -4.49 34.07
N LEU A 33 9.13 -3.34 34.36
CA LEU A 33 9.47 -2.35 33.35
C LEU A 33 10.43 -2.94 32.30
N GLY A 34 11.40 -3.75 32.73
CA GLY A 34 12.29 -4.49 31.83
C GLY A 34 11.54 -5.46 30.92
N VAL A 35 10.57 -6.22 31.46
CA VAL A 35 9.71 -7.09 30.66
C VAL A 35 8.87 -6.30 29.66
N MET A 36 8.28 -5.18 30.08
CA MET A 36 7.49 -4.33 29.19
C MET A 36 8.34 -3.77 28.04
N VAL A 37 9.54 -3.29 28.33
CA VAL A 37 10.47 -2.78 27.31
C VAL A 37 10.91 -3.91 26.38
N ALA A 38 11.22 -5.09 26.91
CA ALA A 38 11.58 -6.25 26.09
C ALA A 38 10.44 -6.69 25.17
N CYS A 39 9.19 -6.73 25.68
CA CYS A 39 8.01 -7.03 24.87
C CYS A 39 7.79 -5.96 23.79
N ALA A 40 7.92 -4.68 24.14
CA ALA A 40 7.81 -3.58 23.17
C ALA A 40 8.86 -3.69 22.06
N ALA A 41 10.11 -3.96 22.40
CA ALA A 41 11.18 -4.20 21.42
C ALA A 41 10.89 -5.41 20.53
N ALA A 42 10.39 -6.51 21.12
CA ALA A 42 9.99 -7.70 20.36
C ALA A 42 8.84 -7.39 19.38
N LEU A 43 7.83 -6.63 19.79
CA LEU A 43 6.74 -6.18 18.92
C LEU A 43 7.23 -5.32 17.74
N LEU A 44 8.19 -4.41 17.98
CA LEU A 44 8.81 -3.61 16.92
C LEU A 44 9.54 -4.49 15.89
N VAL A 45 10.31 -5.47 16.37
CA VAL A 45 11.05 -6.41 15.50
C VAL A 45 10.06 -7.25 14.67
N VAL A 46 9.05 -7.82 15.31
CA VAL A 46 8.01 -8.63 14.64
C VAL A 46 7.25 -7.76 13.64
N GLY A 47 6.88 -6.53 14.01
CA GLY A 47 6.22 -5.57 13.13
C GLY A 47 7.05 -5.25 11.89
N HIS A 48 8.36 -5.03 12.03
CA HIS A 48 9.25 -4.78 10.89
C HIS A 48 9.29 -5.96 9.91
N PHE A 49 9.42 -7.19 10.41
CA PHE A 49 9.39 -8.38 9.55
C PHE A 49 8.03 -8.61 8.92
N TYR A 50 6.95 -8.35 9.65
CA TYR A 50 5.59 -8.41 9.12
C TYR A 50 5.42 -7.44 7.94
N GLN A 51 5.80 -6.17 8.10
CA GLN A 51 5.69 -5.16 7.05
C GLN A 51 6.49 -5.54 5.79
N LYS A 52 7.71 -6.02 5.96
CA LYS A 52 8.53 -6.49 4.84
C LYS A 52 7.81 -7.61 4.07
N THR A 53 7.23 -8.56 4.78
CA THR A 53 6.49 -9.68 4.20
C THR A 53 5.19 -9.21 3.54
N ASN A 54 4.45 -8.31 4.19
CA ASN A 54 3.21 -7.74 3.69
C ASN A 54 3.44 -7.00 2.36
N ASN A 55 4.48 -6.18 2.25
CA ASN A 55 4.81 -5.46 1.02
C ASN A 55 5.10 -6.43 -0.14
N GLN A 56 5.83 -7.53 0.10
CA GLN A 56 6.08 -8.54 -0.93
C GLN A 56 4.78 -9.19 -1.43
N TYR A 57 3.86 -9.54 -0.54
CA TYR A 57 2.56 -10.08 -0.93
C TYR A 57 1.67 -9.05 -1.61
N TYR A 58 1.76 -7.80 -1.23
CA TYR A 58 1.03 -6.70 -1.87
C TYR A 58 1.41 -6.57 -3.35
N ASP A 59 2.71 -6.55 -3.67
CA ASP A 59 3.18 -6.47 -5.05
C ASP A 59 2.75 -7.67 -5.89
N LEU A 60 2.83 -8.88 -5.32
CA LEU A 60 2.34 -10.10 -5.98
C LEU A 60 0.82 -10.05 -6.21
N ASN A 61 0.07 -9.51 -5.26
CA ASN A 61 -1.37 -9.36 -5.37
C ASN A 61 -1.77 -8.37 -6.46
N LEU A 62 -1.07 -7.24 -6.61
CA LEU A 62 -1.33 -6.27 -7.67
C LEU A 62 -1.25 -6.91 -9.07
N GLN A 63 -0.25 -7.77 -9.31
CA GLN A 63 -0.11 -8.48 -10.58
C GLN A 63 -1.25 -9.48 -10.81
N ALA A 64 -1.58 -10.26 -9.78
CA ALA A 64 -2.66 -11.24 -9.85
C ALA A 64 -4.03 -10.59 -10.03
N MET A 65 -4.28 -9.45 -9.36
CA MET A 65 -5.53 -8.70 -9.46
C MET A 65 -5.73 -8.05 -10.82
N ARG A 66 -4.67 -7.57 -11.49
CA ARG A 66 -4.77 -7.04 -12.87
C ARG A 66 -5.30 -8.10 -13.83
N LEU A 67 -4.76 -9.31 -13.77
CA LEU A 67 -5.23 -10.41 -14.59
C LEU A 67 -6.66 -10.82 -14.24
N PHE A 68 -6.98 -10.88 -12.95
CA PHE A 68 -8.33 -11.20 -12.49
C PHE A 68 -9.35 -10.18 -12.97
N SER A 69 -9.06 -8.87 -12.83
CA SER A 69 -9.93 -7.80 -13.30
C SER A 69 -10.15 -7.90 -14.81
N TYR A 70 -9.08 -8.07 -15.59
CA TYR A 70 -9.18 -8.23 -17.05
C TYR A 70 -10.14 -9.37 -17.46
N TYR A 71 -9.97 -10.56 -16.87
CA TYR A 71 -10.83 -11.69 -17.22
C TYR A 71 -12.24 -11.53 -16.65
N SER A 72 -12.40 -10.90 -15.51
CA SER A 72 -13.73 -10.58 -14.94
C SER A 72 -14.50 -9.62 -15.84
N ASP A 73 -13.86 -8.58 -16.34
CA ASP A 73 -14.43 -7.62 -17.25
C ASP A 73 -14.79 -8.28 -18.59
N LEU A 74 -13.88 -9.13 -19.11
CA LEU A 74 -14.10 -9.90 -20.34
C LEU A 74 -15.33 -10.82 -20.25
N ILE A 75 -15.51 -11.51 -19.12
CA ILE A 75 -16.63 -12.41 -18.90
C ILE A 75 -17.95 -11.65 -18.66
N SER A 76 -17.86 -10.47 -18.06
CA SER A 76 -19.01 -9.63 -17.70
C SER A 76 -19.54 -8.79 -18.88
N ASP A 77 -18.70 -8.53 -19.92
CA ASP A 77 -19.14 -7.77 -21.09
C ASP A 77 -19.95 -8.65 -22.06
N TYR A 78 -21.28 -8.51 -22.01
CA TYR A 78 -22.20 -9.26 -22.87
C TYR A 78 -21.97 -8.98 -24.38
N ARG A 79 -21.37 -7.84 -24.75
CA ARG A 79 -21.09 -7.50 -26.15
C ARG A 79 -20.12 -8.45 -26.79
N LEU A 80 -19.16 -8.96 -26.02
CA LEU A 80 -18.21 -9.98 -26.47
C LEU A 80 -18.79 -11.39 -26.58
N GLY A 81 -19.99 -11.61 -26.01
CA GLY A 81 -20.64 -12.93 -26.01
C GLY A 81 -20.89 -13.53 -27.39
N LYS A 82 -21.09 -12.68 -28.43
CA LYS A 82 -21.24 -13.14 -29.83
C LYS A 82 -19.93 -13.65 -30.40
N GLU A 83 -18.83 -12.93 -30.17
CA GLU A 83 -17.48 -13.30 -30.64
C GLU A 83 -17.00 -14.58 -29.95
N ILE A 84 -17.14 -14.65 -28.62
CA ILE A 84 -16.76 -15.82 -27.82
C ILE A 84 -17.48 -17.10 -28.32
N ARG A 85 -18.76 -16.98 -28.71
CA ARG A 85 -19.52 -18.12 -29.27
C ARG A 85 -19.07 -18.44 -30.69
N LEU A 86 -18.82 -17.44 -31.52
CA LEU A 86 -18.44 -17.61 -32.91
C LEU A 86 -17.06 -18.29 -33.03
N PHE A 87 -16.12 -17.88 -32.21
CA PHE A 87 -14.74 -18.40 -32.21
C PHE A 87 -14.52 -19.58 -31.25
N HIS A 88 -15.57 -20.02 -30.54
CA HIS A 88 -15.50 -21.10 -29.53
C HIS A 88 -14.47 -20.88 -28.42
N GLU A 89 -14.22 -19.65 -28.04
CA GLU A 89 -13.17 -19.24 -27.08
C GLU A 89 -13.51 -19.53 -25.62
N LYS A 90 -14.71 -20.01 -25.31
CA LYS A 90 -15.16 -20.29 -23.94
C LYS A 90 -14.15 -21.14 -23.16
N LYS A 91 -13.62 -22.21 -23.78
CA LYS A 91 -12.66 -23.12 -23.14
C LYS A 91 -11.37 -22.39 -22.80
N LEU A 92 -10.83 -21.62 -23.75
CA LEU A 92 -9.59 -20.85 -23.57
C LEU A 92 -9.73 -19.82 -22.44
N ILE A 93 -10.83 -19.06 -22.44
CA ILE A 93 -11.12 -18.06 -21.40
C ILE A 93 -11.24 -18.73 -20.03
N MET A 94 -11.95 -19.86 -19.93
CA MET A 94 -12.10 -20.55 -18.65
C MET A 94 -10.76 -21.14 -18.15
N GLU A 95 -9.94 -21.71 -19.01
CA GLU A 95 -8.62 -22.21 -18.63
C GLU A 95 -7.68 -21.08 -18.18
N GLN A 96 -7.68 -19.95 -18.88
CA GLN A 96 -6.81 -18.81 -18.54
C GLN A 96 -7.36 -18.04 -17.31
N ALA A 97 -8.66 -17.74 -17.30
CA ALA A 97 -9.28 -16.97 -16.23
C ALA A 97 -9.39 -17.77 -14.93
N TYR A 98 -9.95 -18.96 -15.02
CA TYR A 98 -10.24 -19.75 -13.82
C TYR A 98 -9.03 -20.55 -13.36
N ASP A 99 -8.44 -21.36 -14.22
CA ASP A 99 -7.37 -22.27 -13.80
C ASP A 99 -6.05 -21.56 -13.50
N LYS A 100 -5.59 -20.65 -14.34
CA LYS A 100 -4.32 -19.95 -14.08
C LYS A 100 -4.47 -18.81 -13.10
N THR A 101 -5.39 -17.90 -13.34
CA THR A 101 -5.52 -16.66 -12.55
C THR A 101 -6.07 -16.95 -11.16
N MET A 102 -7.12 -17.76 -11.04
CA MET A 102 -7.71 -18.09 -9.75
C MET A 102 -6.76 -18.93 -8.89
N ARG A 103 -6.06 -19.92 -9.47
CA ARG A 103 -5.04 -20.69 -8.73
C ARG A 103 -3.89 -19.80 -8.25
N GLN A 104 -3.48 -18.82 -9.06
CA GLN A 104 -2.46 -17.85 -8.65
C GLN A 104 -2.92 -16.99 -7.51
N LEU A 105 -4.14 -16.44 -7.58
CA LEU A 105 -4.76 -15.67 -6.48
C LEU A 105 -4.83 -16.50 -5.19
N VAL A 106 -5.36 -17.72 -5.26
CA VAL A 106 -5.46 -18.61 -4.09
C VAL A 106 -4.08 -18.89 -3.47
N LYS A 107 -3.02 -19.06 -4.29
CA LYS A 107 -1.65 -19.22 -3.78
C LYS A 107 -1.16 -17.96 -3.06
N VAL A 108 -1.38 -16.78 -3.63
CA VAL A 108 -0.96 -15.49 -3.04
C VAL A 108 -1.71 -15.25 -1.74
N TYR A 109 -3.05 -15.33 -1.74
CA TYR A 109 -3.86 -15.14 -0.54
C TYR A 109 -3.60 -16.21 0.53
N GLY A 110 -3.43 -17.46 0.14
CA GLY A 110 -3.07 -18.53 1.07
C GLY A 110 -1.68 -18.36 1.67
N GLY A 111 -0.74 -17.81 0.94
CA GLY A 111 0.57 -17.41 1.44
C GLY A 111 0.49 -16.27 2.44
N PHE A 112 -0.24 -15.22 2.09
CA PHE A 112 -0.49 -14.06 2.93
C PHE A 112 -1.18 -14.46 4.25
N ALA A 113 -2.29 -15.21 4.19
CA ALA A 113 -3.01 -15.67 5.37
C ALA A 113 -2.14 -16.51 6.32
N ARG A 114 -1.26 -17.36 5.78
CA ARG A 114 -0.30 -18.12 6.61
C ARG A 114 0.73 -17.23 7.28
N ALA A 115 1.24 -16.21 6.56
CA ALA A 115 2.16 -15.24 7.12
C ALA A 115 1.48 -14.44 8.23
N GLU A 116 0.30 -13.89 7.96
CA GLU A 116 -0.49 -13.13 8.93
C GLU A 116 -0.81 -13.95 10.18
N SER A 117 -1.24 -15.21 10.03
CA SER A 117 -1.49 -16.12 11.16
C SER A 117 -0.23 -16.35 12.01
N ARG A 118 0.94 -16.53 11.40
CA ARG A 118 2.20 -16.71 12.13
C ARG A 118 2.57 -15.45 12.93
N PHE A 119 2.56 -14.29 12.30
CA PHE A 119 2.88 -13.03 12.97
C PHE A 119 1.84 -12.69 14.05
N GLY A 120 0.55 -12.91 13.78
CA GLY A 120 -0.53 -12.72 14.74
C GLY A 120 -0.38 -13.65 15.96
N SER A 121 0.02 -14.92 15.77
CA SER A 121 0.27 -15.85 16.85
C SER A 121 1.46 -15.42 17.73
N ILE A 122 2.54 -14.92 17.10
CA ILE A 122 3.71 -14.41 17.83
C ILE A 122 3.32 -13.16 18.65
N ASN A 123 2.58 -12.22 18.03
CA ASN A 123 2.09 -11.04 18.74
C ASN A 123 1.20 -11.43 19.93
N ALA A 124 0.26 -12.35 19.74
CA ALA A 124 -0.61 -12.83 20.80
C ALA A 124 0.20 -13.46 21.97
N LEU A 125 1.27 -14.20 21.65
CA LEU A 125 2.16 -14.77 22.68
C LEU A 125 2.90 -13.68 23.45
N ILE A 126 3.46 -12.69 22.78
CA ILE A 126 4.15 -11.56 23.42
C ILE A 126 3.19 -10.80 24.35
N THR A 127 1.99 -10.49 23.86
CA THR A 127 0.95 -9.81 24.65
C THR A 127 0.49 -10.66 25.84
N ALA A 128 0.36 -11.97 25.68
CA ALA A 128 0.04 -12.89 26.78
C ALA A 128 1.12 -12.92 27.88
N VAL A 129 2.40 -12.95 27.49
CA VAL A 129 3.54 -12.88 28.42
C VAL A 129 3.53 -11.56 29.19
N MET A 130 3.34 -10.44 28.50
CA MET A 130 3.26 -9.11 29.10
C MET A 130 2.09 -9.03 30.09
N THR A 131 0.91 -9.47 29.67
CA THR A 131 -0.30 -9.49 30.51
C THR A 131 -0.10 -10.37 31.75
N GLY A 132 0.46 -11.58 31.58
CA GLY A 132 0.80 -12.46 32.68
C GLY A 132 1.77 -11.83 33.69
N ALA A 133 2.81 -11.18 33.22
CA ALA A 133 3.76 -10.46 34.06
C ALA A 133 3.08 -9.35 34.89
N ILE A 134 2.15 -8.59 34.27
CA ILE A 134 1.37 -7.55 34.94
C ILE A 134 0.52 -8.16 36.06
N TYR A 135 -0.20 -9.26 35.81
CA TYR A 135 -1.02 -9.95 36.84
C TYR A 135 -0.16 -10.44 37.96
N ILE A 136 0.96 -11.11 37.69
CA ILE A 136 1.89 -11.60 38.70
C ILE A 136 2.43 -10.45 39.56
N PHE A 137 2.86 -9.37 38.93
CA PHE A 137 3.38 -8.19 39.66
C PHE A 137 2.35 -7.59 40.61
N VAL A 138 1.11 -7.38 40.13
CA VAL A 138 0.03 -6.79 40.94
C VAL A 138 -0.37 -7.73 42.05
N ALA A 139 -0.45 -9.05 41.79
CA ALA A 139 -0.77 -10.07 42.81
C ALA A 139 0.30 -10.11 43.93
N LEU A 140 1.59 -10.07 43.55
CA LEU A 140 2.69 -10.04 44.52
C LEU A 140 2.63 -8.78 45.41
N LYS A 141 2.32 -7.64 44.85
CA LYS A 141 2.15 -6.36 45.58
C LYS A 141 0.91 -6.38 46.49
N ALA A 142 -0.17 -7.05 46.09
CA ALA A 142 -1.36 -7.24 46.91
C ALA A 142 -1.09 -8.20 48.11
N LEU A 143 -0.36 -9.29 47.89
CA LEU A 143 0.08 -10.21 48.92
C LEU A 143 1.01 -9.56 49.96
N ALA A 144 1.82 -8.60 49.52
CA ALA A 144 2.63 -7.75 50.38
C ALA A 144 1.82 -6.77 51.25
N GLY A 145 0.49 -6.72 51.12
CA GLY A 145 -0.39 -5.90 51.94
C GLY A 145 -0.44 -4.42 51.53
N LEU A 146 0.15 -4.05 50.37
CA LEU A 146 0.20 -2.66 49.90
C LEU A 146 -1.19 -2.07 49.56
N PHE A 147 -2.13 -2.94 49.21
CA PHE A 147 -3.53 -2.58 48.92
C PHE A 147 -4.46 -3.77 49.07
N GLY A 148 -5.74 -3.49 49.34
CA GLY A 148 -6.77 -4.53 49.48
C GLY A 148 -7.15 -5.15 48.14
N ALA A 149 -7.66 -6.39 48.18
CA ALA A 149 -8.07 -7.17 46.98
C ALA A 149 -9.02 -6.41 46.04
N GLY A 150 -9.88 -5.50 46.55
CA GLY A 150 -10.77 -4.70 45.73
C GLY A 150 -10.08 -3.73 44.77
N ASN A 151 -8.83 -3.35 45.05
CA ASN A 151 -8.03 -2.50 44.21
C ASN A 151 -7.20 -3.22 43.14
N LEU A 152 -7.14 -4.57 43.20
CA LEU A 152 -6.33 -5.38 42.31
C LEU A 152 -6.70 -5.13 40.84
N LEU A 153 -7.98 -5.22 40.51
CA LEU A 153 -8.47 -4.97 39.15
C LEU A 153 -8.19 -3.55 38.68
N LYS A 154 -8.27 -2.54 39.56
CA LYS A 154 -7.96 -1.17 39.25
C LYS A 154 -6.49 -0.99 38.82
N TYR A 155 -5.55 -1.62 39.54
CA TYR A 155 -4.13 -1.52 39.23
C TYR A 155 -3.74 -2.34 37.99
N VAL A 156 -4.30 -3.53 37.83
CA VAL A 156 -4.13 -4.33 36.60
C VAL A 156 -4.61 -3.53 35.40
N GLY A 157 -5.82 -2.97 35.47
CA GLY A 157 -6.38 -2.16 34.39
C GLY A 157 -5.54 -0.91 34.08
N ALA A 158 -4.99 -0.24 35.11
CA ALA A 158 -4.13 0.92 34.91
C ALA A 158 -2.83 0.57 34.16
N ILE A 159 -2.16 -0.55 34.54
CA ILE A 159 -0.92 -0.98 33.91
C ILE A 159 -1.20 -1.47 32.48
N GLN A 160 -2.27 -2.26 32.28
CA GLN A 160 -2.69 -2.69 30.95
C GLN A 160 -2.99 -1.51 30.02
N GLN A 161 -3.65 -0.47 30.50
CA GLN A 161 -3.95 0.71 29.71
C GLN A 161 -2.68 1.45 29.25
N VAL A 162 -1.65 1.51 30.10
CA VAL A 162 -0.34 2.05 29.73
C VAL A 162 0.33 1.15 28.68
N ALA A 163 0.31 -0.18 28.87
CA ALA A 163 0.86 -1.15 27.94
C ALA A 163 0.19 -1.05 26.55
N HIS A 164 -1.15 -1.02 26.51
CA HIS A 164 -1.89 -0.81 25.25
C HIS A 164 -1.60 0.56 24.60
N GLY A 165 -1.34 1.58 25.42
CA GLY A 165 -0.90 2.88 24.90
C GLY A 165 0.42 2.78 24.12
N VAL A 166 1.38 2.02 24.66
CA VAL A 166 2.66 1.75 23.99
C VAL A 166 2.47 0.90 22.72
N GLU A 167 1.65 -0.17 22.80
CA GLU A 167 1.32 -1.00 21.63
C GLU A 167 0.71 -0.17 20.49
N ASN A 168 -0.24 0.72 20.80
CA ASN A 168 -0.85 1.61 19.83
C ASN A 168 0.15 2.61 19.20
N LEU A 169 1.10 3.11 19.99
CA LEU A 169 2.18 3.95 19.45
C LEU A 169 3.07 3.15 18.48
N ILE A 170 3.43 1.92 18.86
CA ILE A 170 4.21 1.02 17.99
C ILE A 170 3.44 0.73 16.69
N ALA A 171 2.15 0.39 16.79
CA ALA A 171 1.30 0.16 15.63
C ALA A 171 1.19 1.40 14.74
N GLY A 172 1.09 2.60 15.32
CA GLY A 172 1.11 3.86 14.57
C GLY A 172 2.40 4.09 13.81
N VAL A 173 3.55 3.85 14.45
CA VAL A 173 4.87 4.00 13.81
C VAL A 173 5.07 2.96 12.70
N THR A 174 4.67 1.72 12.92
CA THR A 174 4.75 0.66 11.89
C THR A 174 3.76 0.91 10.75
N GLY A 175 2.57 1.46 11.02
CA GLY A 175 1.58 1.85 10.01
C GLY A 175 2.06 2.96 9.07
N ILE A 176 2.96 3.85 9.51
CA ILE A 176 3.60 4.83 8.62
C ILE A 176 4.39 4.12 7.49
N ALA A 177 4.91 2.94 7.73
CA ALA A 177 5.58 2.15 6.69
C ALA A 177 4.61 1.63 5.59
N GLU A 178 3.29 1.64 5.83
CA GLU A 178 2.27 1.32 4.81
C GLU A 178 2.12 2.43 3.75
N LEU A 179 2.71 3.60 3.97
CA LEU A 179 2.78 4.68 2.97
C LEU A 179 3.51 4.26 1.69
N HIS A 180 4.20 3.11 1.67
CA HIS A 180 4.76 2.54 0.44
C HIS A 180 3.71 2.36 -0.66
N GLN A 181 2.48 2.01 -0.30
CA GLN A 181 1.37 1.91 -1.26
C GLN A 181 0.99 3.28 -1.85
N THR A 182 1.14 4.35 -1.08
CA THR A 182 0.86 5.73 -1.50
C THR A 182 1.96 6.27 -2.42
N GLN A 183 3.17 5.71 -2.36
CA GLN A 183 4.28 6.11 -3.21
C GLN A 183 3.97 5.92 -4.69
N TYR A 184 3.29 4.83 -5.07
CA TYR A 184 2.85 4.63 -6.46
C TYR A 184 1.96 5.75 -6.98
N PHE A 185 1.15 6.36 -6.11
CA PHE A 185 0.32 7.50 -6.49
C PHE A 185 1.18 8.75 -6.73
N PHE A 186 2.17 9.02 -5.90
CA PHE A 186 3.10 10.14 -6.11
C PHE A 186 3.98 9.92 -7.35
N ASP A 187 4.48 8.70 -7.57
CA ASP A 187 5.25 8.34 -8.76
C ASP A 187 4.43 8.58 -10.05
N LEU A 188 3.12 8.32 -9.99
CA LEU A 188 2.22 8.63 -11.12
C LEU A 188 2.07 10.14 -11.35
N LEU A 189 1.94 10.94 -10.28
CA LEU A 189 1.85 12.40 -10.37
C LEU A 189 3.15 13.03 -10.87
N ASP A 190 4.28 12.47 -10.47
CA ASP A 190 5.62 12.94 -10.87
C ASP A 190 6.03 12.42 -12.27
N THR A 191 5.20 11.58 -12.90
CA THR A 191 5.48 11.08 -14.25
C THR A 191 5.51 12.25 -15.23
N PRO A 192 6.64 12.52 -15.89
CA PRO A 192 6.74 13.64 -16.81
C PRO A 192 5.81 13.43 -18.01
N PRO A 193 5.22 14.49 -18.55
CA PRO A 193 4.37 14.39 -19.73
C PRO A 193 5.17 13.83 -20.91
N VAL A 194 4.62 12.79 -21.55
CA VAL A 194 5.27 12.12 -22.71
C VAL A 194 5.41 13.08 -23.90
N LYS A 195 4.50 14.06 -24.00
CA LYS A 195 4.55 15.09 -25.05
C LYS A 195 5.20 16.35 -24.48
N TYR A 196 6.22 16.84 -25.17
CA TYR A 196 6.78 18.16 -24.90
C TYR A 196 5.68 19.21 -25.12
N GLN A 197 5.21 19.81 -24.06
CA GLN A 197 4.36 20.98 -24.10
C GLN A 197 5.31 22.18 -24.18
N GLY A 198 5.48 22.70 -25.39
CA GLY A 198 6.31 23.91 -25.61
C GLY A 198 5.88 25.04 -24.68
N PRO A 199 6.80 25.96 -24.32
CA PRO A 199 6.52 27.05 -23.39
C PRO A 199 5.61 28.14 -23.97
N LEU A 200 5.29 28.05 -25.24
CA LEU A 200 4.48 29.08 -25.93
C LEU A 200 3.01 28.67 -25.87
N PRO A 201 2.15 29.42 -25.16
CA PRO A 201 0.71 29.27 -25.27
C PRO A 201 0.26 29.57 -26.71
N VAL A 202 -0.82 28.90 -27.14
CA VAL A 202 -1.44 29.24 -28.43
C VAL A 202 -1.86 30.70 -28.36
N GLU A 203 -1.25 31.53 -29.23
CA GLU A 203 -1.56 32.93 -29.30
C GLU A 203 -3.02 33.12 -29.77
N LYS A 204 -3.83 33.82 -28.97
CA LYS A 204 -5.16 34.25 -29.39
C LYS A 204 -4.98 35.42 -30.37
N ARG A 205 -5.29 35.16 -31.63
CA ARG A 205 -5.24 36.18 -32.68
C ARG A 205 -6.63 36.78 -32.88
N ASP A 206 -6.70 38.10 -32.93
CA ASP A 206 -7.96 38.83 -33.13
C ASP A 206 -8.50 38.65 -34.57
N ASP A 207 -7.63 38.33 -35.54
CA ASP A 207 -7.98 38.05 -36.93
C ASP A 207 -8.53 36.65 -37.19
N ASN A 208 -8.49 35.76 -36.19
CA ASN A 208 -8.86 34.33 -36.28
C ASN A 208 -8.17 33.59 -37.45
N ASP A 209 -7.07 34.11 -37.99
CA ASP A 209 -6.32 33.46 -39.07
C ASP A 209 -5.22 32.56 -38.48
N TYR A 210 -5.57 31.33 -38.22
CA TYR A 210 -4.66 30.32 -37.73
C TYR A 210 -4.16 29.44 -38.88
N THR A 211 -2.84 29.42 -39.05
CA THR A 211 -2.16 28.59 -40.05
C THR A 211 -1.33 27.53 -39.35
N ILE A 212 -1.46 26.27 -39.79
CA ILE A 212 -0.62 25.14 -39.37
C ILE A 212 0.39 24.90 -40.51
N ALA A 213 1.68 24.96 -40.19
CA ALA A 213 2.74 24.75 -41.19
C ALA A 213 3.67 23.60 -40.73
N PHE A 214 3.84 22.65 -41.63
CA PHE A 214 4.94 21.70 -41.58
C PHE A 214 6.05 22.23 -42.47
N GLN A 215 7.27 22.32 -41.98
CA GLN A 215 8.42 22.83 -42.73
C GLN A 215 9.55 21.79 -42.66
N ASN A 216 9.82 21.12 -43.78
CA ASN A 216 10.85 20.11 -43.93
C ASN A 216 10.85 19.04 -42.83
N VAL A 217 9.64 18.56 -42.46
CA VAL A 217 9.47 17.60 -41.39
C VAL A 217 9.84 16.21 -41.89
N SER A 218 10.81 15.60 -41.23
CA SER A 218 11.15 14.19 -41.41
C SER A 218 10.90 13.44 -40.09
N PHE A 219 10.15 12.35 -40.17
CA PHE A 219 9.79 11.53 -39.00
C PHE A 219 10.00 10.05 -39.25
N ARG A 220 10.58 9.40 -38.27
CA ARG A 220 10.82 7.95 -38.24
C ARG A 220 10.36 7.40 -36.89
N TYR A 221 9.65 6.25 -36.89
CA TYR A 221 9.28 5.58 -35.66
C TYR A 221 10.51 5.01 -34.96
N PRO A 222 10.56 4.97 -33.64
CA PRO A 222 11.63 4.32 -32.89
C PRO A 222 11.78 2.85 -33.32
N GLY A 223 13.00 2.45 -33.70
CA GLY A 223 13.30 1.09 -34.17
C GLY A 223 12.99 0.79 -35.64
N ALA A 224 12.43 1.73 -36.42
CA ALA A 224 12.24 1.59 -37.85
C ALA A 224 13.50 2.01 -38.62
N GLU A 225 13.85 1.34 -39.71
CA GLU A 225 14.96 1.73 -40.60
C GLU A 225 14.54 2.83 -41.57
N ASP A 226 13.30 2.76 -42.04
CA ASP A 226 12.76 3.68 -43.05
C ASP A 226 12.07 4.90 -42.45
N TRP A 227 12.12 6.00 -43.20
CA TRP A 227 11.41 7.24 -42.88
C TRP A 227 9.91 7.06 -43.15
N ALA A 228 9.09 7.33 -42.13
CA ALA A 228 7.63 7.35 -42.29
C ALA A 228 7.15 8.65 -43.02
N LEU A 229 7.86 9.75 -42.81
CA LEU A 229 7.76 10.99 -43.57
C LEU A 229 9.17 11.52 -43.80
N LYS A 230 9.45 12.07 -45.00
CA LYS A 230 10.76 12.63 -45.34
C LYS A 230 10.58 13.96 -46.06
N ASP A 231 11.26 14.98 -45.54
CA ASP A 231 11.28 16.36 -46.11
C ASP A 231 9.88 16.89 -46.46
N PHE A 232 8.90 16.58 -45.61
CA PHE A 232 7.50 16.93 -45.83
C PHE A 232 7.22 18.36 -45.41
N SER A 233 6.66 19.15 -46.36
CA SER A 233 6.28 20.53 -46.13
C SER A 233 4.86 20.77 -46.64
N ILE A 234 4.00 21.34 -45.79
CA ILE A 234 2.63 21.72 -46.13
C ILE A 234 2.18 22.87 -45.23
N ARG A 235 1.34 23.73 -45.72
CA ARG A 235 0.68 24.81 -44.98
C ARG A 235 -0.82 24.66 -45.10
N LEU A 236 -1.52 24.69 -43.98
CA LEU A 236 -2.96 24.49 -43.84
C LEU A 236 -3.55 25.65 -43.05
N ARG A 237 -4.73 26.13 -43.43
CA ARG A 237 -5.53 27.04 -42.61
C ARG A 237 -6.54 26.29 -41.78
N VAL A 238 -6.76 26.73 -40.56
CA VAL A 238 -7.78 26.15 -39.70
C VAL A 238 -9.16 26.33 -40.34
N GLY A 239 -9.95 25.26 -40.45
CA GLY A 239 -11.23 25.21 -41.15
C GLY A 239 -11.14 24.77 -42.62
N GLU A 240 -9.93 24.62 -43.18
CA GLU A 240 -9.73 24.08 -44.53
C GLU A 240 -9.96 22.57 -44.53
N ARG A 241 -10.53 22.04 -45.61
CA ARG A 241 -10.72 20.60 -45.81
C ARG A 241 -9.59 20.04 -46.67
N LEU A 242 -8.79 19.16 -46.11
CA LEU A 242 -7.71 18.48 -46.81
C LEU A 242 -8.03 17.01 -47.03
N ALA A 243 -7.91 16.53 -48.27
CA ALA A 243 -7.98 15.11 -48.57
C ALA A 243 -6.55 14.56 -48.73
N VAL A 244 -6.16 13.61 -47.88
CA VAL A 244 -4.85 12.96 -47.93
C VAL A 244 -5.03 11.60 -48.62
N VAL A 245 -4.49 11.44 -49.83
CA VAL A 245 -4.57 10.22 -50.65
C VAL A 245 -3.18 9.63 -50.88
N GLY A 246 -3.08 8.36 -51.09
CA GLY A 246 -1.82 7.65 -51.39
C GLY A 246 -1.90 6.16 -51.09
N LEU A 247 -0.88 5.41 -51.47
CA LEU A 247 -0.76 3.97 -51.24
C LEU A 247 -0.68 3.63 -49.77
N ASN A 248 -0.95 2.35 -49.42
CA ASN A 248 -0.74 1.88 -48.06
C ASN A 248 0.75 1.98 -47.71
N GLY A 249 1.06 2.47 -46.51
CA GLY A 249 2.43 2.72 -46.09
C GLY A 249 3.01 4.10 -46.46
N SER A 250 2.32 4.93 -47.26
CA SER A 250 2.83 6.24 -47.70
C SER A 250 2.86 7.36 -46.63
N GLY A 251 2.69 7.02 -45.37
CA GLY A 251 2.81 8.00 -44.27
C GLY A 251 1.54 8.80 -43.93
N LYS A 252 0.37 8.50 -44.56
CA LYS A 252 -0.89 9.23 -44.31
C LYS A 252 -1.28 9.31 -42.85
N THR A 253 -1.29 8.15 -42.19
CA THR A 253 -1.64 8.05 -40.77
C THR A 253 -0.59 8.72 -39.89
N THR A 254 0.68 8.67 -40.29
CA THR A 254 1.79 9.36 -39.59
C THR A 254 1.63 10.86 -39.65
N PHE A 255 1.27 11.41 -40.83
CA PHE A 255 0.97 12.84 -40.99
C PHE A 255 -0.15 13.29 -40.05
N ILE A 256 -1.27 12.55 -40.02
CA ILE A 256 -2.41 12.86 -39.11
C ILE A 256 -1.97 12.79 -37.64
N LYS A 257 -1.19 11.77 -37.24
CA LYS A 257 -0.69 11.64 -35.87
C LYS A 257 0.27 12.76 -35.45
N LEU A 258 1.01 13.32 -36.39
CA LEU A 258 1.90 14.45 -36.10
C LEU A 258 1.13 15.79 -36.03
N LEU A 259 -0.05 15.85 -36.63
CA LEU A 259 -0.93 17.00 -36.57
C LEU A 259 -1.71 17.07 -35.24
N CYS A 260 -2.06 15.91 -34.63
CA CYS A 260 -2.80 15.79 -33.38
C CYS A 260 -1.87 15.66 -32.15
#